data_60b059f79574b846dc689ddc0c1c734a
#
_entry.id   60b059f79574b846dc689ddc0c1c734a
#
_cell.length_a   1.000
_cell.length_b   1.000
_cell.length_c   1.000
_cell.angle_alpha   90.00
_cell.angle_beta   90.00
_cell.angle_gamma   90.00
#
_symmetry.space_group_name_H-M   'P 1'
#
loop_
_entity.id
_entity.type
_entity.pdbx_description
1 polymer ?
#
loop_
_entity_poly.entity_id
_entity_poly.type
_entity_poly.pdbx_seq_one_letter_code
_entity_poly.pdbx_strand_id
1 'polypeptide(L)'
;LACKTLPHNFIELIDASICTLLGKGFKLYPDFPTGGTADVEAYSNGLRGGKVRVRGRIEKADNKTLVIRELPFGVTTSSLIDSILKANDKGKIKIKKVEDNTANEVEIVVHLANNVSPDKMIGALFAFTDCEVTISPNSTVILNDKPQFLGVTELLKLSADRTKALLKLELEIELGELQEKWHFSSLEKIFIENRIYRDIEECETWDEILQAIHTGLNPHIKHLLREVTDEDVTRLTEIRIKRISKFDGFKADQLIVGLEGDIEQVKYHLANLTEYAVDWFKMLKKKYGKGRERKTELRSFESITRADVAVANVKLYVQMQEGFVGTGMKRGEGEFLCDCSDIDVEYGGNNRGTRCLRPYYR
;
A
#
# COMPACT_ATOMS: atom_id res chain seq x y z
N LEU A 1 1.02 -14.53 -5.38
CA LEU A 1 0.50 -14.21 -4.06
C LEU A 1 -0.69 -13.26 -4.21
N ALA A 2 -1.90 -13.71 -3.88
CA ALA A 2 -3.09 -12.86 -3.84
C ALA A 2 -3.38 -12.49 -2.37
N CYS A 3 -3.51 -11.20 -2.07
CA CYS A 3 -3.79 -10.74 -0.72
C CYS A 3 -4.86 -9.64 -0.69
N LYS A 4 -5.59 -9.59 0.43
CA LYS A 4 -6.53 -8.51 0.77
C LYS A 4 -6.10 -7.91 2.09
N THR A 5 -5.57 -6.69 2.03
CA THR A 5 -5.10 -5.91 3.19
C THR A 5 -5.57 -4.48 3.06
N LEU A 6 -5.44 -3.70 4.13
CA LEU A 6 -5.58 -2.25 4.02
C LEU A 6 -4.45 -1.68 3.14
N PRO A 7 -4.67 -0.54 2.46
CA PRO A 7 -3.62 0.11 1.67
C PRO A 7 -2.49 0.61 2.57
N HIS A 8 -1.27 0.59 2.02
CA HIS A 8 -0.06 1.05 2.70
C HIS A 8 0.75 1.96 1.78
N ASN A 9 1.59 2.78 2.36
CA ASN A 9 2.44 3.70 1.61
C ASN A 9 3.51 2.96 0.80
N PHE A 10 3.68 3.35 -0.46
CA PHE A 10 4.63 2.72 -1.38
C PHE A 10 6.09 2.84 -0.90
N ILE A 11 6.49 4.01 -0.42
CA ILE A 11 7.85 4.27 0.04
C ILE A 11 8.14 3.45 1.31
N GLU A 12 7.20 3.43 2.26
CA GLU A 12 7.33 2.66 3.49
C GLU A 12 7.35 1.15 3.25
N LEU A 13 6.58 0.65 2.26
CA LEU A 13 6.63 -0.76 1.85
C LEU A 13 8.01 -1.15 1.32
N ILE A 14 8.62 -0.29 0.51
CA ILE A 14 9.98 -0.52 0.00
C ILE A 14 10.99 -0.50 1.14
N ASP A 15 10.96 0.51 2.01
CA ASP A 15 11.87 0.61 3.14
C ASP A 15 11.73 -0.60 4.08
N ALA A 16 10.51 -1.04 4.34
CA ALA A 16 10.23 -2.24 5.13
C ALA A 16 10.71 -3.53 4.44
N SER A 17 10.62 -3.62 3.10
CA SER A 17 11.18 -4.74 2.32
C SER A 17 12.70 -4.79 2.42
N ILE A 18 13.38 -3.64 2.33
CA ILE A 18 14.83 -3.53 2.54
C ILE A 18 15.20 -3.95 3.98
N CYS A 19 14.45 -3.47 4.99
CA CYS A 19 14.66 -3.89 6.37
C CYS A 19 14.51 -5.41 6.55
N THR A 20 13.52 -6.01 5.88
CA THR A 20 13.31 -7.47 5.90
C THR A 20 14.52 -8.22 5.35
N LEU A 21 15.04 -7.82 4.19
CA LEU A 21 16.19 -8.45 3.54
C LEU A 21 17.48 -8.32 4.37
N LEU A 22 17.60 -7.25 5.15
CA LEU A 22 18.72 -7.00 6.06
C LEU A 22 18.52 -7.58 7.46
N GLY A 23 17.42 -8.29 7.73
CA GLY A 23 17.10 -8.85 9.03
C GLY A 23 16.77 -7.82 10.12
N LYS A 24 16.41 -6.59 9.73
CA LYS A 24 16.04 -5.50 10.64
C LYS A 24 14.55 -5.49 10.92
N GLY A 25 14.17 -5.07 12.14
CA GLY A 25 12.77 -4.85 12.50
C GLY A 25 12.21 -3.59 11.83
N PHE A 26 10.90 -3.61 11.54
CA PHE A 26 10.17 -2.46 11.01
C PHE A 26 8.75 -2.44 11.57
N LYS A 27 8.09 -1.28 11.46
CA LYS A 27 6.66 -1.10 11.73
C LYS A 27 6.02 -0.54 10.47
N LEU A 28 4.84 -1.05 10.14
CA LEU A 28 4.10 -0.65 8.95
C LEU A 28 2.64 -0.39 9.32
N TYR A 29 2.15 0.77 8.97
CA TYR A 29 0.78 1.21 9.25
C TYR A 29 0.03 1.54 7.96
N PRO A 30 -1.31 1.41 7.95
CA PRO A 30 -2.10 1.79 6.80
C PRO A 30 -1.86 3.24 6.36
N ASP A 31 -1.95 3.47 5.06
CA ASP A 31 -1.94 4.79 4.44
C ASP A 31 -3.07 4.85 3.41
N PHE A 32 -4.03 5.72 3.65
CA PHE A 32 -5.24 5.79 2.84
C PHE A 32 -5.10 6.84 1.73
N PRO A 33 -5.51 6.53 0.50
CA PRO A 33 -5.42 7.46 -0.63
C PRO A 33 -6.27 8.72 -0.43
N THR A 34 -7.30 8.65 0.43
CA THR A 34 -8.18 9.78 0.78
C THR A 34 -7.57 10.74 1.80
N GLY A 35 -6.40 10.43 2.36
CA GLY A 35 -5.79 11.24 3.41
C GLY A 35 -6.44 11.04 4.78
N GLY A 36 -6.67 12.14 5.50
CA GLY A 36 -7.24 12.16 6.84
C GLY A 36 -6.25 11.82 7.94
N THR A 37 -6.78 11.54 9.11
CA THR A 37 -6.00 11.12 10.29
C THR A 37 -6.39 9.71 10.71
N ALA A 38 -5.44 8.93 11.21
CA ALA A 38 -5.69 7.56 11.65
C ALA A 38 -5.06 7.29 13.02
N ASP A 39 -5.85 6.68 13.89
CA ASP A 39 -5.40 6.10 15.15
C ASP A 39 -5.20 4.59 14.95
N VAL A 40 -3.96 4.17 15.13
CA VAL A 40 -3.48 2.82 14.84
C VAL A 40 -3.02 2.05 16.09
N GLU A 41 -3.28 2.57 17.30
CA GLU A 41 -2.85 1.92 18.56
C GLU A 41 -3.36 0.48 18.65
N ALA A 42 -4.61 0.24 18.24
CA ALA A 42 -5.23 -1.09 18.23
C ALA A 42 -5.12 -1.83 16.88
N TYR A 43 -4.20 -1.45 16.00
CA TYR A 43 -4.11 -2.01 14.62
C TYR A 43 -3.82 -3.51 14.57
N SER A 44 -3.08 -4.05 15.55
CA SER A 44 -2.72 -5.48 15.65
C SER A 44 -2.12 -6.05 14.37
N ASN A 45 -1.25 -5.30 13.70
CA ASN A 45 -0.57 -5.73 12.46
C ASN A 45 -1.52 -6.20 11.35
N GLY A 46 -2.73 -5.67 11.29
CA GLY A 46 -3.74 -6.03 10.30
C GLY A 46 -4.47 -7.35 10.56
N LEU A 47 -4.25 -8.01 11.67
CA LEU A 47 -4.92 -9.25 12.05
C LEU A 47 -6.37 -8.99 12.51
N ARG A 48 -7.18 -10.04 12.45
CA ARG A 48 -8.56 -10.04 12.95
C ARG A 48 -8.61 -9.65 14.43
N GLY A 49 -9.53 -8.75 14.78
CA GLY A 49 -9.65 -8.17 16.12
C GLY A 49 -8.93 -6.84 16.30
N GLY A 50 -8.02 -6.49 15.38
CA GLY A 50 -7.46 -5.15 15.31
C GLY A 50 -8.51 -4.10 14.95
N LYS A 51 -8.20 -2.82 15.23
CA LYS A 51 -9.05 -1.68 14.90
C LYS A 51 -8.20 -0.51 14.44
N VAL A 52 -8.66 0.20 13.44
CA VAL A 52 -8.09 1.46 12.98
C VAL A 52 -9.23 2.47 12.96
N ARG A 53 -9.09 3.55 13.74
CA ARG A 53 -10.04 4.66 13.71
C ARG A 53 -9.54 5.68 12.72
N VAL A 54 -10.38 6.07 11.77
CA VAL A 54 -10.02 7.01 10.70
C VAL A 54 -10.95 8.19 10.75
N ARG A 55 -10.39 9.40 10.78
CA ARG A 55 -11.11 10.68 10.77
C ARG A 55 -10.83 11.42 9.47
N GLY A 56 -11.86 12.02 8.90
CA GLY A 56 -11.70 13.02 7.86
C GLY A 56 -11.05 14.29 8.42
N ARG A 57 -10.51 15.12 7.52
CA ARG A 57 -9.96 16.43 7.91
C ARG A 57 -11.06 17.47 7.89
N ILE A 58 -11.35 18.06 9.05
CA ILE A 58 -12.32 19.14 9.23
C ILE A 58 -11.55 20.39 9.59
N GLU A 59 -11.76 21.46 8.85
CA GLU A 59 -11.15 22.76 9.05
C GLU A 59 -12.22 23.77 9.49
N LYS A 60 -11.83 24.68 10.38
CA LYS A 60 -12.66 25.79 10.79
C LYS A 60 -12.40 26.98 9.85
N ALA A 61 -13.33 27.24 8.94
CA ALA A 61 -13.24 28.39 8.05
C ALA A 61 -13.54 29.71 8.82
N ASP A 62 -14.61 29.70 9.62
CA ASP A 62 -14.97 30.79 10.49
C ASP A 62 -15.76 30.28 11.74
N ASN A 63 -16.29 31.21 12.55
CA ASN A 63 -17.04 30.86 13.78
C ASN A 63 -18.40 30.18 13.49
N LYS A 64 -18.85 30.11 12.25
CA LYS A 64 -20.15 29.55 11.84
C LYS A 64 -20.05 28.54 10.73
N THR A 65 -18.84 28.31 10.20
CA THR A 65 -18.64 27.48 9.03
C THR A 65 -17.49 26.51 9.24
N LEU A 66 -17.75 25.22 9.03
CA LEU A 66 -16.74 24.16 8.97
C LEU A 66 -16.63 23.66 7.54
N VAL A 67 -15.41 23.29 7.13
CA VAL A 67 -15.14 22.71 5.81
C VAL A 67 -14.47 21.36 5.99
N ILE A 68 -15.04 20.33 5.38
CA ILE A 68 -14.46 18.99 5.34
C ILE A 68 -13.65 18.90 4.04
N ARG A 69 -12.32 18.71 4.20
CA ARG A 69 -11.36 18.66 3.10
C ARG A 69 -10.96 17.25 2.70
N GLU A 70 -11.00 16.30 3.64
CA GLU A 70 -10.64 14.92 3.40
C GLU A 70 -11.68 13.99 4.03
N LEU A 71 -12.00 12.91 3.33
CA LEU A 71 -12.98 11.92 3.80
C LEU A 71 -12.29 10.74 4.49
N PRO A 72 -12.92 10.11 5.49
CA PRO A 72 -12.45 8.83 5.98
C PRO A 72 -12.47 7.78 4.88
N PHE A 73 -11.52 6.85 4.92
CA PHE A 73 -11.42 5.79 3.93
C PHE A 73 -12.71 4.94 3.88
N GLY A 74 -13.23 4.74 2.67
CA GLY A 74 -14.45 3.98 2.41
C GLY A 74 -15.75 4.79 2.51
N VAL A 75 -15.67 6.09 2.83
CA VAL A 75 -16.82 7.01 2.87
C VAL A 75 -16.84 7.85 1.58
N THR A 76 -18.02 8.04 1.01
CA THR A 76 -18.25 8.93 -0.15
C THR A 76 -18.81 10.27 0.33
N THR A 77 -18.72 11.33 -0.49
CA THR A 77 -19.30 12.64 -0.19
C THR A 77 -20.79 12.53 0.12
N SER A 78 -21.53 11.83 -0.75
CA SER A 78 -22.98 11.64 -0.57
C SER A 78 -23.31 10.90 0.72
N SER A 79 -22.61 9.78 1.03
CA SER A 79 -22.87 9.03 2.26
C SER A 79 -22.55 9.83 3.52
N LEU A 80 -21.50 10.66 3.48
CA LEU A 80 -21.16 11.53 4.60
C LEU A 80 -22.21 12.61 4.82
N ILE A 81 -22.66 13.29 3.76
CA ILE A 81 -23.72 14.30 3.83
C ILE A 81 -24.99 13.69 4.40
N ASP A 82 -25.40 12.53 3.91
CA ASP A 82 -26.58 11.80 4.42
C ASP A 82 -26.43 11.46 5.91
N SER A 83 -25.25 11.05 6.34
CA SER A 83 -24.95 10.79 7.75
C SER A 83 -25.07 12.02 8.61
N ILE A 84 -24.56 13.18 8.12
CA ILE A 84 -24.66 14.49 8.79
C ILE A 84 -26.12 14.93 8.89
N LEU A 85 -26.89 14.85 7.80
CA LEU A 85 -28.31 15.22 7.79
C LEU A 85 -29.12 14.34 8.75
N LYS A 86 -28.93 13.03 8.74
CA LYS A 86 -29.56 12.08 9.66
C LYS A 86 -29.23 12.37 11.13
N ALA A 87 -27.98 12.78 11.41
CA ALA A 87 -27.59 13.16 12.77
C ALA A 87 -28.26 14.48 13.21
N ASN A 88 -28.43 15.43 12.28
CA ASN A 88 -29.15 16.69 12.52
C ASN A 88 -30.64 16.44 12.77
N ASP A 89 -31.31 15.62 11.95
CA ASP A 89 -32.73 15.28 12.09
C ASP A 89 -33.02 14.56 13.42
N LYS A 90 -32.06 13.73 13.90
CA LYS A 90 -32.13 13.11 15.22
C LYS A 90 -31.78 14.05 16.37
N GLY A 91 -31.50 15.32 16.10
CA GLY A 91 -31.10 16.32 17.08
C GLY A 91 -29.74 16.07 17.75
N LYS A 92 -28.90 15.18 17.24
CA LYS A 92 -27.57 14.90 17.79
C LYS A 92 -26.56 16.03 17.52
N ILE A 93 -26.75 16.74 16.40
CA ILE A 93 -25.99 17.92 16.00
C ILE A 93 -26.96 19.03 15.61
N LYS A 94 -26.49 20.28 15.60
CA LYS A 94 -27.30 21.44 15.19
C LYS A 94 -26.60 22.17 14.05
N ILE A 95 -26.98 21.90 12.83
CA ILE A 95 -26.50 22.57 11.64
C ILE A 95 -27.63 23.31 10.94
N LYS A 96 -27.29 24.33 10.18
CA LYS A 96 -28.23 25.13 9.40
C LYS A 96 -28.37 24.58 7.98
N LYS A 97 -27.23 24.27 7.34
CA LYS A 97 -27.15 23.84 5.94
C LYS A 97 -25.85 23.07 5.70
N VAL A 98 -25.85 22.15 4.74
CA VAL A 98 -24.66 21.47 4.18
C VAL A 98 -24.63 21.75 2.69
N GLU A 99 -23.48 22.09 2.16
CA GLU A 99 -23.24 22.35 0.74
C GLU A 99 -22.10 21.45 0.26
N ASP A 100 -22.29 20.82 -0.88
CA ASP A 100 -21.24 20.02 -1.54
C ASP A 100 -20.65 20.83 -2.69
N ASN A 101 -19.45 21.32 -2.50
CA ASN A 101 -18.67 22.06 -3.51
C ASN A 101 -17.53 21.20 -4.06
N THR A 102 -17.59 19.89 -3.83
CA THR A 102 -16.56 18.94 -4.27
C THR A 102 -16.41 18.95 -5.78
N ALA A 103 -15.17 19.17 -6.23
CA ALA A 103 -14.78 19.08 -7.64
C ALA A 103 -13.59 18.10 -7.75
N ASN A 104 -12.39 18.58 -8.05
CA ASN A 104 -11.16 17.75 -8.02
C ASN A 104 -10.72 17.39 -6.60
N GLU A 105 -11.02 18.29 -5.66
CA GLU A 105 -10.74 18.12 -4.23
C GLU A 105 -12.05 18.13 -3.46
N VAL A 106 -12.07 17.42 -2.33
CA VAL A 106 -13.25 17.37 -1.46
C VAL A 106 -13.45 18.72 -0.79
N GLU A 107 -14.64 19.26 -0.91
CA GLU A 107 -15.05 20.48 -0.22
C GLU A 107 -16.52 20.39 0.19
N ILE A 108 -16.77 19.92 1.41
CA ILE A 108 -18.12 19.91 2.00
C ILE A 108 -18.19 21.00 3.04
N VAL A 109 -19.05 21.99 2.81
CA VAL A 109 -19.24 23.14 3.69
C VAL A 109 -20.42 22.89 4.61
N VAL A 110 -20.18 22.97 5.94
CA VAL A 110 -21.18 22.77 6.97
C VAL A 110 -21.43 24.10 7.70
N HIS A 111 -22.61 24.67 7.52
CA HIS A 111 -23.03 25.89 8.21
C HIS A 111 -23.66 25.56 9.55
N LEU A 112 -23.10 26.11 10.61
CA LEU A 112 -23.54 25.87 11.99
C LEU A 112 -24.78 26.70 12.33
N ALA A 113 -25.60 26.21 13.25
CA ALA A 113 -26.67 26.97 13.84
C ALA A 113 -26.10 28.08 14.77
N ASN A 114 -26.91 29.09 15.09
CA ASN A 114 -26.49 30.15 16.01
C ASN A 114 -26.20 29.57 17.40
N ASN A 115 -25.19 30.13 18.08
CA ASN A 115 -24.77 29.77 19.44
C ASN A 115 -24.16 28.35 19.59
N VAL A 116 -23.62 27.79 18.51
CA VAL A 116 -22.91 26.51 18.55
C VAL A 116 -21.41 26.76 18.43
N SER A 117 -20.62 26.20 19.34
CA SER A 117 -19.16 26.27 19.28
C SER A 117 -18.63 25.37 18.14
N PRO A 118 -17.80 25.90 17.25
CA PRO A 118 -17.20 25.07 16.16
C PRO A 118 -16.41 23.86 16.70
N ASP A 119 -15.65 24.05 17.77
CA ASP A 119 -14.79 22.97 18.31
C ASP A 119 -15.64 21.83 18.91
N LYS A 120 -16.73 22.18 19.65
CA LYS A 120 -17.69 21.17 20.12
C LYS A 120 -18.40 20.49 18.96
N MET A 121 -18.71 21.22 17.88
CA MET A 121 -19.36 20.67 16.72
C MET A 121 -18.43 19.70 15.96
N ILE A 122 -17.14 19.99 15.85
CA ILE A 122 -16.15 19.05 15.27
C ILE A 122 -16.16 17.74 16.07
N GLY A 123 -16.13 17.82 17.40
CA GLY A 123 -16.27 16.66 18.27
C GLY A 123 -17.58 15.89 18.04
N ALA A 124 -18.70 16.60 17.91
CA ALA A 124 -20.01 16.00 17.67
C ALA A 124 -20.09 15.34 16.27
N LEU A 125 -19.49 15.93 15.24
CA LEU A 125 -19.39 15.33 13.92
C LEU A 125 -18.60 14.01 13.97
N PHE A 126 -17.49 13.93 14.69
CA PHE A 126 -16.76 12.67 14.88
C PHE A 126 -17.55 11.64 15.69
N ALA A 127 -18.32 12.06 16.70
CA ALA A 127 -19.03 11.13 17.57
C ALA A 127 -20.33 10.57 16.96
N PHE A 128 -21.02 11.33 16.09
CA PHE A 128 -22.37 11.02 15.64
C PHE A 128 -22.53 10.84 14.13
N THR A 129 -21.47 11.07 13.35
CA THR A 129 -21.52 10.96 11.88
C THR A 129 -20.36 10.11 11.35
N ASP A 130 -20.39 9.84 10.05
CA ASP A 130 -19.33 9.09 9.37
C ASP A 130 -18.05 9.94 9.13
N CYS A 131 -17.91 11.11 9.81
CA CYS A 131 -16.64 11.84 9.85
C CYS A 131 -15.53 11.08 10.59
N GLU A 132 -15.89 10.14 11.48
CA GLU A 132 -15.02 9.12 12.05
C GLU A 132 -15.60 7.73 11.75
N VAL A 133 -14.78 6.85 11.22
CA VAL A 133 -15.13 5.45 11.01
C VAL A 133 -14.11 4.53 11.66
N THR A 134 -14.57 3.39 12.14
CA THR A 134 -13.70 2.33 12.66
C THR A 134 -13.62 1.19 11.66
N ILE A 135 -12.40 0.90 11.19
CA ILE A 135 -12.10 -0.18 10.27
C ILE A 135 -11.56 -1.35 11.08
N SER A 136 -12.14 -2.54 10.89
CA SER A 136 -11.63 -3.80 11.45
C SER A 136 -10.84 -4.53 10.38
N PRO A 137 -9.49 -4.53 10.45
CA PRO A 137 -8.67 -5.23 9.48
C PRO A 137 -8.85 -6.76 9.62
N ASN A 138 -8.66 -7.45 8.50
CA ASN A 138 -8.61 -8.90 8.46
C ASN A 138 -7.75 -9.29 7.26
N SER A 139 -6.42 -9.20 7.43
CA SER A 139 -5.47 -9.51 6.36
C SER A 139 -5.58 -10.98 5.98
N THR A 140 -5.91 -11.22 4.72
CA THR A 140 -6.08 -12.57 4.16
C THR A 140 -5.20 -12.73 2.95
N VAL A 141 -4.54 -13.87 2.83
CA VAL A 141 -3.66 -14.21 1.73
C VAL A 141 -3.98 -15.61 1.20
N ILE A 142 -3.85 -15.80 -0.10
CA ILE A 142 -3.86 -17.13 -0.70
C ILE A 142 -2.40 -17.54 -0.91
N LEU A 143 -1.99 -18.57 -0.17
CA LEU A 143 -0.65 -19.14 -0.24
C LEU A 143 -0.78 -20.65 -0.51
N ASN A 144 -0.15 -21.14 -1.59
CA ASN A 144 -0.24 -22.52 -2.03
C ASN A 144 -1.70 -23.01 -2.15
N ASP A 145 -2.52 -22.20 -2.83
CA ASP A 145 -3.95 -22.44 -3.10
C ASP A 145 -4.85 -22.56 -1.84
N LYS A 146 -4.32 -22.14 -0.67
CA LYS A 146 -5.04 -22.15 0.59
C LYS A 146 -5.12 -20.73 1.17
N PRO A 147 -6.31 -20.30 1.65
CA PRO A 147 -6.45 -19.04 2.35
C PRO A 147 -5.77 -19.11 3.73
N GLN A 148 -5.00 -18.09 4.05
CA GLN A 148 -4.34 -17.92 5.33
C GLN A 148 -4.56 -16.52 5.87
N PHE A 149 -4.58 -16.39 7.20
CA PHE A 149 -4.70 -15.11 7.90
C PHE A 149 -3.33 -14.77 8.47
N LEU A 150 -2.64 -13.86 7.81
CA LEU A 150 -1.28 -13.44 8.18
C LEU A 150 -1.25 -11.95 8.49
N GLY A 151 -0.40 -11.56 9.44
CA GLY A 151 -0.12 -10.17 9.69
C GLY A 151 0.60 -9.49 8.52
N VAL A 152 0.45 -8.19 8.39
CA VAL A 152 1.08 -7.41 7.30
C VAL A 152 2.60 -7.57 7.28
N THR A 153 3.23 -7.66 8.45
CA THR A 153 4.68 -7.90 8.57
C THR A 153 5.10 -9.24 7.97
N GLU A 154 4.35 -10.31 8.26
CA GLU A 154 4.62 -11.65 7.75
C GLU A 154 4.38 -11.71 6.23
N LEU A 155 3.31 -11.09 5.79
CA LEU A 155 2.97 -11.00 4.37
C LEU A 155 4.05 -10.26 3.58
N LEU A 156 4.59 -9.17 4.15
CA LEU A 156 5.68 -8.43 3.51
C LEU A 156 6.97 -9.24 3.45
N LYS A 157 7.31 -9.99 4.51
CA LYS A 157 8.45 -10.91 4.51
C LYS A 157 8.34 -11.93 3.38
N LEU A 158 7.19 -12.61 3.28
CA LEU A 158 6.94 -13.57 2.19
C LEU A 158 7.08 -12.93 0.80
N SER A 159 6.59 -11.70 0.65
CA SER A 159 6.69 -10.97 -0.62
C SER A 159 8.15 -10.59 -0.95
N ALA A 160 8.92 -10.11 0.03
CA ALA A 160 10.31 -9.73 -0.14
C ALA A 160 11.19 -10.95 -0.47
N ASP A 161 11.00 -12.07 0.25
CA ASP A 161 11.73 -13.31 0.02
C ASP A 161 11.41 -13.89 -1.37
N ARG A 162 10.14 -13.85 -1.79
CA ARG A 162 9.75 -14.27 -3.14
C ARG A 162 10.36 -13.38 -4.21
N THR A 163 10.39 -12.06 -3.99
CA THR A 163 11.04 -11.12 -4.92
C THR A 163 12.52 -11.44 -5.06
N LYS A 164 13.23 -11.68 -3.94
CA LYS A 164 14.62 -12.09 -3.96
C LYS A 164 14.83 -13.39 -4.73
N ALA A 165 13.95 -14.38 -4.55
CA ALA A 165 14.02 -15.65 -5.29
C ALA A 165 13.79 -15.47 -6.80
N LEU A 166 12.87 -14.58 -7.19
CA LEU A 166 12.62 -14.27 -8.61
C LEU A 166 13.79 -13.51 -9.24
N LEU A 167 14.40 -12.56 -8.53
CA LEU A 167 15.61 -11.89 -9.00
C LEU A 167 16.78 -12.85 -9.18
N LYS A 168 16.91 -13.86 -8.29
CA LYS A 168 17.88 -14.93 -8.47
C LYS A 168 17.63 -15.71 -9.77
N LEU A 169 16.40 -16.13 -10.02
CA LEU A 169 16.03 -16.86 -11.21
C LEU A 169 16.28 -16.04 -12.49
N GLU A 170 15.97 -14.74 -12.45
CA GLU A 170 16.25 -13.81 -13.57
C GLU A 170 17.73 -13.77 -13.88
N LEU A 171 18.60 -13.62 -12.87
CA LEU A 171 20.05 -13.63 -13.03
C LEU A 171 20.58 -14.99 -13.51
N GLU A 172 20.00 -16.12 -13.08
CA GLU A 172 20.37 -17.47 -13.56
C GLU A 172 20.05 -17.66 -15.04
N ILE A 173 18.89 -17.15 -15.49
CA ILE A 173 18.50 -17.15 -16.90
C ILE A 173 19.44 -16.26 -17.73
N GLU A 174 19.70 -15.05 -17.27
CA GLU A 174 20.61 -14.10 -17.93
C GLU A 174 22.02 -14.67 -18.05
N LEU A 175 22.51 -15.33 -16.99
CA LEU A 175 23.80 -16.00 -16.99
C LEU A 175 23.84 -17.08 -18.09
N GLY A 176 22.79 -17.91 -18.17
CA GLY A 176 22.70 -18.95 -19.22
C GLY A 176 22.71 -18.35 -20.62
N GLU A 177 21.95 -17.28 -20.85
CA GLU A 177 21.93 -16.61 -22.15
C GLU A 177 23.27 -15.96 -22.51
N LEU A 178 23.96 -15.36 -21.56
CA LEU A 178 25.29 -14.75 -21.78
C LEU A 178 26.35 -15.84 -22.07
N GLN A 179 26.31 -16.96 -21.33
CA GLN A 179 27.21 -18.08 -21.55
C GLN A 179 27.00 -18.69 -22.92
N GLU A 180 25.75 -18.85 -23.38
CA GLU A 180 25.44 -19.34 -24.71
C GLU A 180 25.94 -18.39 -25.82
N LYS A 181 25.73 -17.08 -25.65
CA LYS A 181 26.23 -16.06 -26.58
C LYS A 181 27.74 -16.06 -26.64
N TRP A 182 28.39 -16.15 -25.48
CA TRP A 182 29.85 -16.21 -25.38
C TRP A 182 30.39 -17.48 -26.08
N HIS A 183 29.80 -18.64 -25.80
CA HIS A 183 30.19 -19.94 -26.37
C HIS A 183 30.08 -19.89 -27.90
N PHE A 184 28.94 -19.49 -28.44
CA PHE A 184 28.74 -19.42 -29.89
C PHE A 184 29.63 -18.36 -30.56
N SER A 185 29.84 -17.18 -29.94
CA SER A 185 30.75 -16.18 -30.49
C SER A 185 32.21 -16.67 -30.54
N SER A 186 32.62 -17.40 -29.52
CA SER A 186 33.96 -18.04 -29.49
C SER A 186 34.09 -19.12 -30.53
N LEU A 187 33.10 -19.98 -30.72
CA LEU A 187 33.06 -21.00 -31.79
C LEU A 187 33.09 -20.37 -33.17
N GLU A 188 32.28 -19.31 -33.41
CA GLU A 188 32.28 -18.61 -34.70
C GLU A 188 33.65 -18.02 -35.01
N LYS A 189 34.31 -17.40 -34.02
CA LYS A 189 35.66 -16.86 -34.17
C LYS A 189 36.64 -17.99 -34.55
N ILE A 190 36.68 -19.12 -33.81
CA ILE A 190 37.56 -20.26 -34.07
C ILE A 190 37.30 -20.80 -35.45
N PHE A 191 36.04 -21.02 -35.85
CA PHE A 191 35.62 -21.56 -37.11
C PHE A 191 36.09 -20.71 -38.30
N ILE A 192 36.03 -19.39 -38.19
CA ILE A 192 36.41 -18.44 -39.27
C ILE A 192 37.91 -18.22 -39.29
N GLU A 193 38.58 -17.96 -38.16
CA GLU A 193 40.01 -17.67 -38.10
C GLU A 193 40.87 -18.86 -38.52
N ASN A 194 40.49 -20.06 -38.09
CA ASN A 194 41.20 -21.29 -38.47
C ASN A 194 40.72 -21.84 -39.82
N ARG A 195 39.81 -21.17 -40.51
CA ARG A 195 39.28 -21.52 -41.83
C ARG A 195 38.67 -22.92 -41.90
N ILE A 196 38.12 -23.41 -40.80
CA ILE A 196 37.52 -24.77 -40.72
C ILE A 196 36.37 -24.94 -41.71
N TYR A 197 35.73 -23.84 -42.14
CA TYR A 197 34.73 -23.84 -43.21
C TYR A 197 35.28 -24.35 -44.57
N ARG A 198 36.60 -24.51 -44.75
CA ARG A 198 37.17 -25.09 -45.96
C ARG A 198 37.24 -26.64 -45.92
N ASP A 199 37.29 -27.18 -44.72
CA ASP A 199 37.39 -28.61 -44.52
C ASP A 199 36.12 -29.37 -44.99
N ILE A 200 35.02 -28.62 -45.18
CA ILE A 200 33.73 -29.16 -45.66
C ILE A 200 33.60 -29.16 -47.19
N GLU A 201 34.55 -28.54 -47.94
CA GLU A 201 34.43 -28.41 -49.39
C GLU A 201 34.53 -29.79 -50.11
N GLU A 202 35.19 -30.77 -49.50
CA GLU A 202 35.38 -32.14 -50.06
C GLU A 202 34.38 -33.14 -49.46
N CYS A 203 33.48 -32.76 -48.53
CA CYS A 203 32.51 -33.65 -47.90
C CYS A 203 31.30 -33.87 -48.82
N GLU A 204 30.85 -35.08 -48.98
CA GLU A 204 29.70 -35.49 -49.85
C GLU A 204 28.43 -35.69 -48.99
N THR A 205 28.58 -36.04 -47.69
CA THR A 205 27.46 -36.33 -46.78
C THR A 205 27.40 -35.38 -45.59
N TRP A 206 26.21 -35.24 -45.01
CA TRP A 206 26.02 -34.39 -43.82
C TRP A 206 26.85 -34.90 -42.63
N ASP A 207 26.93 -36.20 -42.44
CA ASP A 207 27.70 -36.82 -41.36
C ASP A 207 29.21 -36.55 -41.50
N GLU A 208 29.74 -36.55 -42.71
CA GLU A 208 31.11 -36.15 -42.99
C GLU A 208 31.37 -34.69 -42.67
N ILE A 209 30.42 -33.80 -43.00
CA ILE A 209 30.51 -32.38 -42.67
C ILE A 209 30.59 -32.18 -41.16
N LEU A 210 29.70 -32.82 -40.36
CA LEU A 210 29.72 -32.77 -38.91
C LEU A 210 31.06 -33.24 -38.33
N GLN A 211 31.57 -34.38 -38.81
CA GLN A 211 32.88 -34.94 -38.38
C GLN A 211 34.05 -34.04 -38.72
N ALA A 212 34.07 -33.47 -39.92
CA ALA A 212 35.12 -32.55 -40.36
C ALA A 212 35.18 -31.32 -39.47
N ILE A 213 34.04 -30.70 -39.19
CA ILE A 213 33.97 -29.53 -38.32
C ILE A 213 34.38 -29.86 -36.89
N HIS A 214 33.86 -30.97 -36.31
CA HIS A 214 34.29 -31.43 -34.98
C HIS A 214 35.79 -31.64 -34.91
N THR A 215 36.35 -32.30 -35.91
CA THR A 215 37.80 -32.56 -35.98
C THR A 215 38.60 -31.25 -36.06
N GLY A 216 38.16 -30.32 -36.91
CA GLY A 216 38.79 -29.00 -37.04
C GLY A 216 38.71 -28.15 -35.79
N LEU A 217 37.60 -28.24 -35.03
CA LEU A 217 37.41 -27.52 -33.78
C LEU A 217 38.22 -28.10 -32.60
N ASN A 218 38.40 -29.43 -32.54
CA ASN A 218 39.00 -30.14 -31.39
C ASN A 218 40.30 -29.52 -30.83
N PRO A 219 41.28 -29.05 -31.63
CA PRO A 219 42.51 -28.44 -31.11
C PRO A 219 42.27 -27.12 -30.35
N HIS A 220 41.17 -26.42 -30.64
CA HIS A 220 40.92 -25.04 -30.24
C HIS A 220 39.86 -24.87 -29.14
N ILE A 221 39.10 -25.94 -28.79
CA ILE A 221 37.92 -25.86 -27.91
C ILE A 221 38.21 -26.06 -26.41
N LYS A 222 39.47 -26.25 -26.01
CA LYS A 222 39.86 -26.58 -24.61
C LYS A 222 39.47 -25.53 -23.59
N HIS A 223 39.23 -24.29 -24.01
CA HIS A 223 38.90 -23.17 -23.15
C HIS A 223 37.38 -22.86 -23.13
N LEU A 224 36.57 -23.60 -23.88
CA LEU A 224 35.14 -23.36 -23.92
C LEU A 224 34.45 -23.81 -22.63
N LEU A 225 33.31 -23.17 -22.32
CA LEU A 225 32.55 -23.42 -21.08
C LEU A 225 31.82 -24.77 -21.06
N ARG A 226 31.50 -25.30 -22.24
CA ARG A 226 30.85 -26.62 -22.45
C ARG A 226 31.37 -27.32 -23.70
N GLU A 227 31.06 -28.58 -23.83
CA GLU A 227 31.35 -29.36 -25.05
C GLU A 227 30.55 -28.81 -26.24
N VAL A 228 31.14 -28.97 -27.43
CA VAL A 228 30.52 -28.60 -28.71
C VAL A 228 29.55 -29.67 -29.12
N THR A 229 28.31 -29.30 -29.38
CA THR A 229 27.24 -30.20 -29.81
C THR A 229 27.04 -30.15 -31.33
N ASP A 230 26.38 -31.18 -31.89
CA ASP A 230 26.02 -31.21 -33.31
C ASP A 230 25.09 -30.03 -33.69
N GLU A 231 24.30 -29.53 -32.73
CA GLU A 231 23.48 -28.32 -32.91
C GLU A 231 24.36 -27.10 -33.10
N ASP A 232 25.43 -26.93 -32.30
CA ASP A 232 26.39 -25.84 -32.48
C ASP A 232 27.06 -25.89 -33.83
N VAL A 233 27.47 -27.09 -34.25
CA VAL A 233 28.08 -27.32 -35.57
C VAL A 233 27.08 -26.96 -36.68
N THR A 234 25.84 -27.38 -36.57
CA THR A 234 24.79 -27.03 -37.54
C THR A 234 24.63 -25.52 -37.64
N ARG A 235 24.60 -24.79 -36.52
CA ARG A 235 24.54 -23.32 -36.51
C ARG A 235 25.77 -22.65 -37.13
N LEU A 236 26.95 -23.30 -37.04
CA LEU A 236 28.16 -22.79 -37.72
C LEU A 236 28.04 -22.92 -39.25
N THR A 237 27.44 -23.99 -39.77
CA THR A 237 27.21 -24.14 -41.20
C THR A 237 26.23 -23.16 -41.80
N GLU A 238 25.32 -22.61 -40.98
CA GLU A 238 24.37 -21.59 -41.40
C GLU A 238 24.97 -20.17 -41.50
N ILE A 239 26.25 -20.00 -41.15
CA ILE A 239 26.91 -18.68 -41.21
C ILE A 239 27.04 -18.27 -42.68
N ARG A 240 26.50 -17.09 -42.98
CA ARG A 240 26.52 -16.54 -44.32
C ARG A 240 27.95 -16.22 -44.79
N ILE A 241 28.30 -16.51 -46.02
CA ILE A 241 29.59 -16.22 -46.66
C ILE A 241 29.97 -14.74 -46.50
N LYS A 242 28.98 -13.80 -46.58
CA LYS A 242 29.19 -12.37 -46.36
C LYS A 242 29.74 -12.09 -44.95
N ARG A 243 29.38 -12.88 -43.94
CA ARG A 243 29.87 -12.73 -42.56
C ARG A 243 31.30 -13.25 -42.46
N ILE A 244 31.60 -14.35 -43.09
CA ILE A 244 32.96 -14.90 -43.17
C ILE A 244 33.92 -13.92 -43.88
N SER A 245 33.52 -13.36 -45.04
CA SER A 245 34.36 -12.45 -45.83
C SER A 245 34.56 -11.07 -45.21
N LYS A 246 33.69 -10.65 -44.31
CA LYS A 246 33.78 -9.36 -43.58
C LYS A 246 34.08 -9.58 -42.10
N PHE A 247 34.56 -10.72 -41.72
CA PHE A 247 34.92 -11.00 -40.34
C PHE A 247 36.06 -10.13 -39.88
N ASP A 248 35.87 -9.51 -38.73
CA ASP A 248 36.82 -8.65 -38.05
C ASP A 248 37.16 -9.29 -36.69
N GLY A 249 38.31 -9.96 -36.64
CA GLY A 249 38.76 -10.66 -35.42
C GLY A 249 38.87 -9.72 -34.20
N PHE A 250 39.30 -8.49 -34.41
CA PHE A 250 39.40 -7.52 -33.30
C PHE A 250 38.02 -7.20 -32.69
N LYS A 251 36.98 -7.04 -33.51
CA LYS A 251 35.64 -6.79 -33.01
C LYS A 251 35.06 -8.06 -32.36
N ALA A 252 35.38 -9.25 -32.86
CA ALA A 252 34.98 -10.51 -32.22
C ALA A 252 35.61 -10.63 -30.82
N ASP A 253 36.89 -10.30 -30.68
CA ASP A 253 37.56 -10.28 -29.39
C ASP A 253 36.97 -9.28 -28.42
N GLN A 254 36.69 -8.06 -28.87
CA GLN A 254 36.00 -7.07 -28.03
C GLN A 254 34.63 -7.53 -27.55
N LEU A 255 33.87 -8.20 -28.41
CA LEU A 255 32.57 -8.78 -28.06
C LEU A 255 32.72 -9.89 -27.00
N ILE A 256 33.66 -10.83 -27.22
CA ILE A 256 33.93 -11.93 -26.28
C ILE A 256 34.35 -11.39 -24.91
N VAL A 257 35.29 -10.45 -24.85
CA VAL A 257 35.75 -9.83 -23.61
C VAL A 257 34.58 -9.05 -22.92
N GLY A 258 33.74 -8.38 -23.70
CA GLY A 258 32.54 -7.73 -23.16
C GLY A 258 31.59 -8.71 -22.50
N LEU A 259 31.31 -9.84 -23.18
CA LEU A 259 30.46 -10.91 -22.63
C LEU A 259 31.07 -11.56 -21.37
N GLU A 260 32.40 -11.72 -21.32
CA GLU A 260 33.09 -12.20 -20.11
C GLU A 260 32.87 -11.25 -18.92
N GLY A 261 33.01 -9.94 -19.17
CA GLY A 261 32.71 -8.92 -18.14
C GLY A 261 31.26 -8.98 -17.64
N ASP A 262 30.31 -9.12 -18.57
CA ASP A 262 28.89 -9.24 -18.22
C ASP A 262 28.63 -10.53 -17.41
N ILE A 263 29.20 -11.65 -17.80
CA ILE A 263 29.11 -12.94 -17.08
C ILE A 263 29.69 -12.81 -15.67
N GLU A 264 30.84 -12.16 -15.50
CA GLU A 264 31.45 -11.94 -14.19
C GLU A 264 30.56 -11.05 -13.32
N GLN A 265 29.96 -10.01 -13.90
CA GLN A 265 29.03 -9.13 -13.19
C GLN A 265 27.80 -9.88 -12.70
N VAL A 266 27.17 -10.69 -13.54
CA VAL A 266 26.00 -11.51 -13.16
C VAL A 266 26.38 -12.51 -12.08
N LYS A 267 27.54 -13.19 -12.18
CA LYS A 267 28.06 -14.08 -11.13
C LYS A 267 28.27 -13.35 -9.81
N TYR A 268 28.81 -12.13 -9.86
CA TYR A 268 28.96 -11.29 -8.65
C TYR A 268 27.61 -10.99 -8.02
N HIS A 269 26.58 -10.61 -8.80
CA HIS A 269 25.23 -10.36 -8.30
C HIS A 269 24.59 -11.62 -7.71
N LEU A 270 24.80 -12.78 -8.31
CA LEU A 270 24.33 -14.08 -7.75
C LEU A 270 25.00 -14.41 -6.41
N ALA A 271 26.30 -14.15 -6.29
CA ALA A 271 27.03 -14.35 -5.05
C ALA A 271 26.61 -13.35 -3.94
N ASN A 272 26.20 -12.13 -4.32
CA ASN A 272 25.78 -11.04 -3.44
C ASN A 272 24.28 -10.73 -3.59
N LEU A 273 23.43 -11.75 -3.72
CA LEU A 273 22.03 -11.63 -4.06
C LEU A 273 21.23 -10.72 -3.11
N THR A 274 21.57 -10.67 -1.82
CA THR A 274 20.88 -9.80 -0.86
C THR A 274 21.15 -8.32 -1.16
N GLU A 275 22.39 -7.98 -1.46
CA GLU A 275 22.79 -6.62 -1.84
C GLU A 275 22.11 -6.19 -3.15
N TYR A 276 22.15 -7.08 -4.16
CA TYR A 276 21.46 -6.87 -5.43
C TYR A 276 19.96 -6.60 -5.25
N ALA A 277 19.26 -7.42 -4.44
CA ALA A 277 17.85 -7.21 -4.14
C ALA A 277 17.58 -5.89 -3.39
N VAL A 278 18.45 -5.50 -2.46
CA VAL A 278 18.35 -4.21 -1.77
C VAL A 278 18.50 -3.05 -2.76
N ASP A 279 19.46 -3.13 -3.66
CA ASP A 279 19.69 -2.07 -4.66
C ASP A 279 18.55 -2.01 -5.69
N TRP A 280 17.96 -3.15 -6.03
CA TRP A 280 16.75 -3.20 -6.85
C TRP A 280 15.59 -2.45 -6.18
N PHE A 281 15.34 -2.67 -4.88
CA PHE A 281 14.32 -1.92 -4.14
C PHE A 281 14.64 -0.42 -4.04
N LYS A 282 15.91 -0.04 -3.83
CA LYS A 282 16.34 1.38 -3.85
C LYS A 282 16.09 2.02 -5.22
N MET A 283 16.38 1.30 -6.31
CA MET A 283 16.12 1.76 -7.67
C MET A 283 14.62 2.00 -7.88
N LEU A 284 13.75 1.08 -7.44
CA LEU A 284 12.29 1.26 -7.49
C LEU A 284 11.84 2.50 -6.72
N LYS A 285 12.38 2.71 -5.50
CA LYS A 285 12.08 3.90 -4.70
C LYS A 285 12.46 5.18 -5.44
N LYS A 286 13.66 5.23 -6.02
CA LYS A 286 14.14 6.38 -6.78
C LYS A 286 13.31 6.66 -8.02
N LYS A 287 12.92 5.61 -8.76
CA LYS A 287 12.21 5.72 -10.04
C LYS A 287 10.72 6.09 -9.85
N TYR A 288 10.07 5.54 -8.83
CA TYR A 288 8.61 5.62 -8.68
C TYR A 288 8.14 6.29 -7.37
N GLY A 289 9.04 6.70 -6.48
CA GLY A 289 8.67 7.23 -5.15
C GLY A 289 8.17 8.67 -5.17
N LYS A 290 8.56 9.48 -6.16
CA LYS A 290 8.16 10.90 -6.23
C LYS A 290 6.65 11.05 -6.33
N GLY A 291 6.04 11.87 -5.45
CA GLY A 291 4.61 12.11 -5.41
C GLY A 291 3.80 10.98 -4.76
N ARG A 292 4.47 10.05 -4.06
CA ARG A 292 3.84 8.94 -3.33
C ARG A 292 4.18 8.96 -1.84
N GLU A 293 4.34 10.16 -1.29
CA GLU A 293 4.53 10.39 0.13
C GLU A 293 3.26 9.98 0.89
N ARG A 294 3.42 9.71 2.21
CA ARG A 294 2.30 9.36 3.08
C ARG A 294 1.24 10.47 3.07
N LYS A 295 -0.02 10.10 2.89
CA LYS A 295 -1.16 11.02 2.93
C LYS A 295 -1.87 11.00 4.28
N THR A 296 -1.99 9.84 4.92
CA THR A 296 -2.69 9.70 6.19
C THR A 296 -1.78 10.09 7.34
N GLU A 297 -2.19 11.04 8.15
CA GLU A 297 -1.48 11.44 9.36
C GLU A 297 -1.81 10.47 10.51
N LEU A 298 -0.77 9.94 11.17
CA LEU A 298 -0.93 9.07 12.32
C LEU A 298 -1.02 9.90 13.60
N ARG A 299 -2.14 9.78 14.32
CA ARG A 299 -2.38 10.45 15.61
C ARG A 299 -3.11 9.51 16.56
N SER A 300 -2.80 9.61 17.85
CA SER A 300 -3.65 9.06 18.90
C SER A 300 -4.89 9.93 19.07
N PHE A 301 -6.06 9.32 19.09
CA PHE A 301 -7.30 10.07 19.25
C PHE A 301 -7.72 10.08 20.72
N GLU A 302 -7.95 11.29 21.27
CA GLU A 302 -8.65 11.43 22.52
C GLU A 302 -10.04 10.78 22.43
N SER A 303 -10.45 10.12 23.50
CA SER A 303 -11.78 9.53 23.58
C SER A 303 -12.81 10.67 23.73
N ILE A 304 -13.52 10.96 22.64
CA ILE A 304 -14.68 11.86 22.70
C ILE A 304 -15.84 11.04 23.22
N THR A 305 -16.28 11.29 24.44
CA THR A 305 -17.50 10.66 24.93
C THR A 305 -18.71 11.36 24.30
N ARG A 306 -19.72 10.56 23.92
CA ARG A 306 -20.95 11.11 23.32
C ARG A 306 -21.65 12.11 24.26
N ALA A 307 -21.49 11.92 25.56
CA ALA A 307 -22.04 12.83 26.57
C ALA A 307 -21.38 14.20 26.55
N ASP A 308 -20.04 14.29 26.30
CA ASP A 308 -19.30 15.55 26.32
C ASP A 308 -19.68 16.49 25.16
N VAL A 309 -20.14 15.93 24.05
CA VAL A 309 -20.48 16.69 22.83
C VAL A 309 -21.97 16.70 22.50
N ALA A 310 -22.80 16.03 23.31
CA ALA A 310 -24.23 16.00 23.11
C ALA A 310 -24.82 17.44 23.22
N VAL A 311 -25.67 17.79 22.27
CA VAL A 311 -26.33 19.08 22.24
C VAL A 311 -27.59 18.98 23.09
N ALA A 312 -27.78 19.91 24.01
CA ALA A 312 -28.99 19.99 24.81
C ALA A 312 -30.24 20.19 23.93
N ASN A 313 -31.13 19.20 23.91
CA ASN A 313 -32.30 19.17 23.04
C ASN A 313 -33.61 19.37 23.78
N VAL A 314 -33.59 19.22 25.11
CA VAL A 314 -34.78 19.21 25.93
C VAL A 314 -34.67 20.30 27.00
N LYS A 315 -35.70 21.12 27.10
CA LYS A 315 -35.80 22.12 28.15
C LYS A 315 -36.45 21.52 29.38
N LEU A 316 -35.77 21.66 30.51
CA LEU A 316 -36.28 21.25 31.80
C LEU A 316 -36.94 22.47 32.49
N TYR A 317 -38.15 22.27 32.94
CA TYR A 317 -38.94 23.26 33.69
C TYR A 317 -39.20 22.75 35.10
N VAL A 318 -39.25 23.65 36.04
CA VAL A 318 -39.64 23.35 37.41
C VAL A 318 -40.86 24.16 37.78
N GLN A 319 -41.83 23.53 38.45
CA GLN A 319 -42.97 24.20 39.07
C GLN A 319 -42.76 24.17 40.58
N MET A 320 -42.36 25.30 41.11
CA MET A 320 -41.96 25.43 42.53
C MET A 320 -43.11 25.18 43.52
N GLN A 321 -44.34 25.49 43.12
CA GLN A 321 -45.52 25.36 43.99
C GLN A 321 -45.90 23.91 44.25
N GLU A 322 -45.82 23.06 43.25
CA GLU A 322 -46.19 21.63 43.33
C GLU A 322 -44.97 20.68 43.39
N GLY A 323 -43.76 21.24 43.31
CA GLY A 323 -42.51 20.48 43.33
C GLY A 323 -42.30 19.54 42.10
N PHE A 324 -42.95 19.85 40.98
CA PHE A 324 -42.87 19.08 39.78
C PHE A 324 -41.71 19.55 38.89
N VAL A 325 -40.95 18.60 38.36
CA VAL A 325 -39.88 18.86 37.40
C VAL A 325 -40.13 18.00 36.16
N GLY A 326 -40.18 18.65 34.99
CA GLY A 326 -40.49 17.92 33.75
C GLY A 326 -40.17 18.69 32.48
N THR A 327 -40.26 18.02 31.37
CA THR A 327 -39.91 18.53 30.02
C THR A 327 -41.16 18.99 29.24
N GLY A 328 -42.35 18.65 29.66
CA GLY A 328 -43.62 18.84 28.94
C GLY A 328 -44.54 19.93 29.52
N MET A 329 -44.05 20.86 30.31
CA MET A 329 -44.87 21.94 30.87
C MET A 329 -45.28 22.96 29.80
N LYS A 330 -46.57 23.46 29.89
CA LYS A 330 -47.04 24.54 29.04
C LYS A 330 -46.34 25.85 29.39
N ARG A 331 -46.22 26.73 28.41
CA ARG A 331 -45.60 28.03 28.57
C ARG A 331 -46.36 28.84 29.64
N GLY A 332 -45.72 29.18 30.75
CA GLY A 332 -46.31 29.89 31.88
C GLY A 332 -46.63 29.06 33.13
N GLU A 333 -46.54 27.72 33.06
CA GLU A 333 -46.83 26.83 34.19
C GLU A 333 -45.56 26.37 34.98
N GLY A 334 -44.34 26.81 34.56
CA GLY A 334 -43.11 26.49 35.26
C GLY A 334 -41.94 27.38 34.87
N GLU A 335 -40.92 27.43 35.72
CA GLU A 335 -39.69 28.15 35.48
C GLU A 335 -38.70 27.31 34.73
N PHE A 336 -37.99 27.90 33.76
CA PHE A 336 -36.92 27.23 33.00
C PHE A 336 -35.74 26.94 33.91
N LEU A 337 -35.32 25.71 33.98
CA LEU A 337 -34.23 25.25 34.82
C LEU A 337 -32.93 25.12 34.04
N CYS A 338 -32.94 24.36 32.93
CA CYS A 338 -31.76 24.18 32.09
C CYS A 338 -32.13 23.54 30.74
N ASP A 339 -31.19 23.58 29.79
CA ASP A 339 -31.21 22.75 28.59
C ASP A 339 -30.46 21.45 28.90
N CYS A 340 -31.09 20.30 28.64
CA CYS A 340 -30.53 18.97 28.88
C CYS A 340 -30.32 18.20 27.60
N SER A 341 -29.22 17.45 27.52
CA SER A 341 -28.87 16.63 26.37
C SER A 341 -29.46 15.22 26.38
N ASP A 342 -29.55 14.59 27.55
CA ASP A 342 -30.23 13.30 27.77
C ASP A 342 -30.75 13.28 29.21
N ILE A 343 -32.05 13.05 29.37
CA ILE A 343 -32.67 12.76 30.65
C ILE A 343 -33.08 11.30 30.62
N ASP A 344 -32.30 10.43 31.25
CA ASP A 344 -32.77 9.12 31.65
C ASP A 344 -33.76 9.32 32.82
N VAL A 345 -35.05 9.42 32.49
CA VAL A 345 -36.10 9.35 33.46
C VAL A 345 -36.36 7.88 33.76
N GLU A 346 -35.70 7.35 34.79
CA GLU A 346 -36.13 6.11 35.39
C GLU A 346 -37.48 6.33 36.07
N TYR A 347 -38.54 5.87 35.42
CA TYR A 347 -39.84 5.70 36.05
C TYR A 347 -39.78 4.58 37.09
N GLY A 348 -39.27 4.87 38.28
CA GLY A 348 -39.48 4.03 39.45
C GLY A 348 -40.92 4.09 39.86
N GLY A 349 -41.70 3.01 39.57
CA GLY A 349 -43.00 2.83 40.18
C GLY A 349 -42.86 2.64 41.67
N ASN A 350 -43.15 3.70 42.43
CA ASN A 350 -43.76 3.87 43.71
C ASN A 350 -43.37 5.22 44.33
N ASN A 351 -44.38 6.03 44.51
CA ASN A 351 -44.44 7.24 45.36
C ASN A 351 -43.18 7.54 46.20
N ARG A 352 -42.47 8.56 45.84
CA ARG A 352 -41.68 9.54 46.59
C ARG A 352 -40.30 9.83 45.96
N GLY A 353 -40.20 11.03 45.42
CA GLY A 353 -38.95 11.73 45.32
C GLY A 353 -38.11 11.49 44.07
N THR A 354 -38.36 12.27 43.04
CA THR A 354 -37.43 12.53 41.95
C THR A 354 -36.09 13.05 42.53
N ARG A 355 -35.03 12.25 42.54
CA ARG A 355 -33.69 12.74 42.84
C ARG A 355 -33.17 13.48 41.62
N CYS A 356 -33.25 14.79 41.61
CA CYS A 356 -32.39 15.62 40.76
C CYS A 356 -30.94 15.39 41.14
N LEU A 357 -30.15 14.83 40.23
CA LEU A 357 -28.71 14.84 40.34
C LEU A 357 -28.26 16.32 40.27
N ARG A 358 -27.50 16.76 41.27
CA ARG A 358 -27.05 18.13 41.45
C ARG A 358 -26.36 18.66 40.18
N PRO A 359 -26.67 19.88 39.75
CA PRO A 359 -25.84 20.55 38.76
C PRO A 359 -24.46 20.81 39.35
N TYR A 360 -23.42 20.33 38.68
CA TYR A 360 -22.07 20.78 38.94
C TYR A 360 -21.97 22.24 38.49
N TYR A 361 -21.99 23.17 39.42
CA TYR A 361 -21.46 24.49 39.21
C TYR A 361 -19.94 24.44 39.24
N ARG A 362 -19.32 24.73 38.12
CA ARG A 362 -18.09 25.50 38.01
C ARG A 362 -18.10 26.34 36.75
#